data_144bb2a4ba498bee9a4bee8f3a0f76d3
#
_entry.id   144bb2a4ba498bee9a4bee8f3a0f76d3
#
_cell.length_a   1.000
_cell.length_b   1.000
_cell.length_c   1.000
_cell.angle_alpha   90.00
_cell.angle_beta   90.00
_cell.angle_gamma   90.00
#
_symmetry.space_group_name_H-M   'P 1'
#
loop_
_entity.id
_entity.type
_entity.pdbx_description
1 polymer ?
#
loop_
_entity_poly.entity_id
_entity_poly.type
_entity_poly.pdbx_seq_one_letter_code
_entity_poly.pdbx_strand_id
1 'polypeptide(L)'
;MAEVTTVLRALLIASRPLSWINTAYPFAAVYLLTTGTVDISLVVGTLFFLVPYNLAMYGVNDVYDYESDLANPRKGGAEGAKLPPSLHRTTLLAAAILAVPFVIALVILGAQRPASWLVLAVSLFAVLAYSVRGLRFKEIPVLDSITSSTHFVTPALYALALAGTTITPPIVVTMAAFFCWGMASHAFGAVQDIVPDREAGIGSIATVLGARRTVFFAVMLWAAAGLLMLFTPWPALLAAAAALPYIVSVAPYLRVDDAHSAQANRAWRRFLAINYAVGFAITMLLILCVNEGLFS
;
A
#
# COMPACT_ATOMS: atom_id res chain seq x y z
N MET A 1 -0.02 28.85 -19.58
CA MET A 1 -0.84 28.51 -18.40
C MET A 1 -1.66 27.24 -18.61
N ALA A 2 -2.44 27.06 -19.69
CA ALA A 2 -3.25 25.85 -19.94
C ALA A 2 -2.43 24.54 -19.95
N GLU A 3 -1.24 24.54 -20.55
CA GLU A 3 -0.38 23.37 -20.64
C GLU A 3 0.17 22.96 -19.25
N VAL A 4 0.63 23.93 -18.44
CA VAL A 4 1.11 23.68 -17.07
C VAL A 4 -0.01 23.10 -16.20
N THR A 5 -1.23 23.64 -16.32
CA THR A 5 -2.40 23.13 -15.56
C THR A 5 -2.69 21.69 -15.97
N THR A 6 -2.55 21.34 -17.24
CA THR A 6 -2.76 19.97 -17.75
C THR A 6 -1.71 19.01 -17.18
N VAL A 7 -0.42 19.41 -17.16
CA VAL A 7 0.67 18.61 -16.57
C VAL A 7 0.45 18.38 -15.07
N LEU A 8 0.17 19.45 -14.31
CA LEU A 8 -0.07 19.34 -12.87
C LEU A 8 -1.26 18.42 -12.55
N ARG A 9 -2.33 18.53 -13.33
CA ARG A 9 -3.49 17.64 -13.19
C ARG A 9 -3.11 16.17 -13.47
N ALA A 10 -2.31 15.92 -14.51
CA ALA A 10 -1.84 14.57 -14.84
C ALA A 10 -0.99 13.97 -13.71
N LEU A 11 -0.04 14.73 -13.16
CA LEU A 11 0.79 14.31 -12.03
C LEU A 11 -0.05 14.05 -10.77
N LEU A 12 -1.03 14.90 -10.48
CA LEU A 12 -1.95 14.71 -9.37
C LEU A 12 -2.74 13.41 -9.51
N ILE A 13 -3.30 13.14 -10.69
CA ILE A 13 -4.03 11.89 -10.96
C ILE A 13 -3.08 10.69 -10.84
N ALA A 14 -1.88 10.77 -11.41
CA ALA A 14 -0.88 9.71 -11.32
C ALA A 14 -0.44 9.40 -9.87
N SER A 15 -0.44 10.39 -8.97
CA SER A 15 -0.14 10.17 -7.55
C SER A 15 -1.27 9.47 -6.76
N ARG A 16 -2.45 9.28 -7.37
CA ARG A 16 -3.65 8.64 -6.79
C ARG A 16 -4.04 9.21 -5.42
N PRO A 17 -4.62 10.43 -5.34
CA PRO A 17 -4.92 11.11 -4.08
C PRO A 17 -5.75 10.30 -3.09
N LEU A 18 -6.68 9.46 -3.56
CA LEU A 18 -7.47 8.56 -2.72
C LEU A 18 -6.62 7.52 -1.96
N SER A 19 -5.42 7.22 -2.48
CA SER A 19 -4.50 6.26 -1.88
C SER A 19 -3.45 6.89 -0.97
N TRP A 20 -3.32 8.22 -0.93
CA TRP A 20 -2.31 8.91 -0.11
C TRP A 20 -2.38 8.55 1.36
N ILE A 21 -3.59 8.37 1.88
CA ILE A 21 -3.80 8.00 3.27
C ILE A 21 -3.23 6.61 3.61
N ASN A 22 -3.18 5.69 2.64
CA ASN A 22 -2.73 4.32 2.88
C ASN A 22 -1.22 4.22 3.19
N THR A 23 -0.45 5.25 2.89
CA THR A 23 1.00 5.34 3.17
C THR A 23 1.32 6.41 4.21
N ALA A 24 0.70 7.58 4.12
CA ALA A 24 0.93 8.68 5.07
C ALA A 24 0.37 8.37 6.47
N TYR A 25 -0.83 7.80 6.55
CA TYR A 25 -1.45 7.49 7.84
C TYR A 25 -0.66 6.44 8.64
N PRO A 26 -0.21 5.30 8.09
CA PRO A 26 0.60 4.34 8.85
C PRO A 26 1.87 4.97 9.44
N PHE A 27 2.56 5.82 8.67
CA PHE A 27 3.71 6.55 9.20
C PHE A 27 3.30 7.50 10.32
N ALA A 28 2.35 8.42 10.06
CA ALA A 28 1.97 9.47 10.99
C ALA A 28 1.40 8.91 12.29
N ALA A 29 0.50 7.94 12.20
CA ALA A 29 -0.11 7.32 13.37
C ALA A 29 0.93 6.61 14.24
N VAL A 30 1.77 5.76 13.64
CA VAL A 30 2.78 5.01 14.39
C VAL A 30 3.81 5.94 15.00
N TYR A 31 4.31 6.95 14.25
CA TYR A 31 5.28 7.89 14.80
C TYR A 31 4.69 8.70 15.97
N LEU A 32 3.49 9.27 15.80
CA LEU A 32 2.83 10.06 16.82
C LEU A 32 2.53 9.23 18.08
N LEU A 33 2.05 8.00 17.90
CA LEU A 33 1.67 7.13 19.03
C LEU A 33 2.89 6.62 19.81
N THR A 34 4.04 6.46 19.14
CA THR A 34 5.27 5.98 19.80
C THR A 34 6.10 7.09 20.43
N THR A 35 6.05 8.31 19.88
CA THR A 35 6.82 9.46 20.40
C THR A 35 5.99 10.39 21.29
N GLY A 36 4.68 10.43 21.11
CA GLY A 36 3.79 11.41 21.75
C GLY A 36 4.03 12.86 21.31
N THR A 37 4.86 13.10 20.27
CA THR A 37 5.32 14.44 19.89
C THR A 37 4.98 14.81 18.47
N VAL A 38 4.67 16.10 18.27
CA VAL A 38 4.53 16.69 16.94
C VAL A 38 5.80 17.49 16.66
N ASP A 39 6.71 16.88 15.91
CA ASP A 39 8.00 17.45 15.56
C ASP A 39 8.24 17.49 14.05
N ILE A 40 9.42 17.96 13.64
CA ILE A 40 9.80 18.04 12.23
C ILE A 40 9.84 16.66 11.54
N SER A 41 10.18 15.59 12.28
CA SER A 41 10.23 14.23 11.74
C SER A 41 8.84 13.74 11.36
N LEU A 42 7.83 13.99 12.23
CA LEU A 42 6.43 13.69 11.93
C LEU A 42 5.97 14.44 10.68
N VAL A 43 6.24 15.74 10.60
CA VAL A 43 5.79 16.59 9.48
C VAL A 43 6.43 16.16 8.17
N VAL A 44 7.77 16.05 8.13
CA VAL A 44 8.53 15.71 6.91
C VAL A 44 8.18 14.29 6.45
N GLY A 45 8.12 13.33 7.37
CA GLY A 45 7.80 11.95 7.02
C GLY A 45 6.36 11.80 6.52
N THR A 46 5.39 12.46 7.18
CA THR A 46 3.99 12.43 6.73
C THR A 46 3.85 13.04 5.33
N LEU A 47 4.46 14.20 5.08
CA LEU A 47 4.43 14.85 3.76
C LEU A 47 5.11 14.00 2.70
N PHE A 48 6.24 13.34 3.03
CA PHE A 48 6.91 12.42 2.12
C PHE A 48 6.00 11.26 1.70
N PHE A 49 5.42 10.56 2.66
CA PHE A 49 4.55 9.42 2.37
C PHE A 49 3.18 9.84 1.82
N LEU A 50 2.80 11.12 1.92
CA LEU A 50 1.55 11.63 1.36
C LEU A 50 1.63 11.81 -0.16
N VAL A 51 2.57 12.58 -0.67
CA VAL A 51 2.62 12.95 -2.10
C VAL A 51 3.85 12.41 -2.82
N PRO A 52 5.11 12.73 -2.42
CA PRO A 52 6.30 12.31 -3.14
C PRO A 52 6.39 10.78 -3.32
N TYR A 53 6.16 10.04 -2.24
CA TYR A 53 6.20 8.59 -2.26
C TYR A 53 5.13 7.99 -3.18
N ASN A 54 3.89 8.48 -3.12
CA ASN A 54 2.81 8.01 -3.97
C ASN A 54 3.01 8.37 -5.44
N LEU A 55 3.54 9.56 -5.74
CA LEU A 55 3.88 9.92 -7.11
C LEU A 55 5.03 9.03 -7.64
N ALA A 56 6.04 8.73 -6.82
CA ALA A 56 7.10 7.80 -7.20
C ALA A 56 6.55 6.39 -7.44
N MET A 57 5.73 5.87 -6.52
CA MET A 57 5.17 4.52 -6.61
C MET A 57 4.22 4.36 -7.80
N TYR A 58 3.21 5.20 -7.89
CA TYR A 58 2.16 5.08 -8.91
C TYR A 58 2.53 5.74 -10.23
N GLY A 59 3.23 6.88 -10.21
CA GLY A 59 3.66 7.55 -11.44
C GLY A 59 4.69 6.74 -12.21
N VAL A 60 5.65 6.10 -11.51
CA VAL A 60 6.59 5.16 -12.15
C VAL A 60 5.82 3.97 -12.72
N ASN A 61 4.87 3.40 -11.97
CA ASN A 61 4.04 2.31 -12.46
C ASN A 61 3.27 2.69 -13.73
N ASP A 62 2.56 3.83 -13.74
CA ASP A 62 1.75 4.28 -14.87
C ASP A 62 2.61 4.55 -16.13
N VAL A 63 3.88 4.94 -15.98
CA VAL A 63 4.83 5.11 -17.09
C VAL A 63 5.26 3.77 -17.68
N TYR A 64 5.62 2.79 -16.83
CA TYR A 64 6.10 1.48 -17.30
C TYR A 64 5.00 0.55 -17.77
N ASP A 65 3.74 0.83 -17.39
CA ASP A 65 2.56 0.03 -17.74
C ASP A 65 1.72 0.61 -18.86
N TYR A 66 2.14 1.72 -19.45
CA TYR A 66 1.33 2.48 -20.40
C TYR A 66 0.69 1.60 -21.49
N GLU A 67 1.45 0.70 -22.10
CA GLU A 67 0.96 -0.16 -23.19
C GLU A 67 -0.12 -1.15 -22.70
N SER A 68 0.10 -1.80 -21.57
CA SER A 68 -0.86 -2.71 -20.96
C SER A 68 -2.09 -1.98 -20.43
N ASP A 69 -1.89 -0.79 -19.86
CA ASP A 69 -2.97 0.05 -19.31
C ASP A 69 -3.88 0.62 -20.42
N LEU A 70 -3.37 0.81 -21.63
CA LEU A 70 -4.19 1.20 -22.80
C LEU A 70 -5.23 0.12 -23.13
N ALA A 71 -4.85 -1.14 -23.05
CA ALA A 71 -5.73 -2.29 -23.33
C ALA A 71 -6.73 -2.56 -22.19
N ASN A 72 -6.47 -2.08 -20.97
CA ASN A 72 -7.32 -2.33 -19.82
C ASN A 72 -8.46 -1.28 -19.73
N PRO A 73 -9.74 -1.67 -19.88
CA PRO A 73 -10.88 -0.73 -19.89
C PRO A 73 -11.12 -0.04 -18.54
N ARG A 74 -10.57 -0.59 -17.42
CA ARG A 74 -10.74 -0.02 -16.09
C ARG A 74 -9.78 1.14 -15.81
N LYS A 75 -8.69 1.24 -16.57
CA LYS A 75 -7.67 2.28 -16.42
C LYS A 75 -8.10 3.62 -17.02
N GLY A 76 -7.61 4.71 -16.48
CA GLY A 76 -7.92 6.08 -16.92
C GLY A 76 -8.75 6.89 -15.92
N GLY A 77 -8.91 6.38 -14.68
CA GLY A 77 -9.63 7.06 -13.60
C GLY A 77 -8.91 6.95 -12.25
N ALA A 78 -9.66 6.69 -11.19
CA ALA A 78 -9.12 6.52 -9.83
C ALA A 78 -8.16 5.32 -9.69
N GLU A 79 -8.23 4.37 -10.60
CA GLU A 79 -7.44 3.13 -10.58
C GLU A 79 -6.13 3.22 -11.40
N GLY A 80 -5.78 4.37 -11.95
CA GLY A 80 -4.53 4.59 -12.68
C GLY A 80 -4.68 5.63 -13.79
N ALA A 81 -3.61 6.37 -14.06
CA ALA A 81 -3.59 7.34 -15.13
C ALA A 81 -3.13 6.69 -16.45
N LYS A 82 -3.82 6.96 -17.55
CA LYS A 82 -3.30 6.67 -18.88
C LYS A 82 -2.44 7.87 -19.31
N LEU A 83 -1.18 7.87 -18.85
CA LEU A 83 -0.24 8.97 -19.10
C LEU A 83 0.26 8.91 -20.53
N PRO A 84 0.02 9.93 -21.39
CA PRO A 84 0.56 9.93 -22.75
C PRO A 84 2.10 9.90 -22.74
N PRO A 85 2.75 9.27 -23.74
CA PRO A 85 4.23 9.15 -23.81
C PRO A 85 4.98 10.47 -23.67
N SER A 86 4.38 11.58 -24.12
CA SER A 86 4.95 12.93 -23.96
C SER A 86 5.12 13.37 -22.51
N LEU A 87 4.37 12.78 -21.55
CA LEU A 87 4.47 13.07 -20.13
C LEU A 87 5.31 12.06 -19.34
N HIS A 88 5.77 10.96 -19.94
CA HIS A 88 6.52 9.93 -19.21
C HIS A 88 7.79 10.50 -18.56
N ARG A 89 8.64 11.19 -19.33
CA ARG A 89 9.84 11.82 -18.81
C ARG A 89 9.52 12.86 -17.74
N THR A 90 8.50 13.68 -17.95
CA THR A 90 8.07 14.71 -16.99
C THR A 90 7.61 14.06 -15.69
N THR A 91 6.86 12.96 -15.75
CA THR A 91 6.38 12.23 -14.56
C THR A 91 7.54 11.64 -13.77
N LEU A 92 8.50 10.97 -14.43
CA LEU A 92 9.68 10.39 -13.77
C LEU A 92 10.56 11.49 -13.13
N LEU A 93 10.79 12.60 -13.84
CA LEU A 93 11.53 13.73 -13.30
C LEU A 93 10.82 14.40 -12.12
N ALA A 94 9.50 14.61 -12.22
CA ALA A 94 8.71 15.18 -11.13
C ALA A 94 8.72 14.27 -9.89
N ALA A 95 8.61 12.96 -10.07
CA ALA A 95 8.71 12.00 -8.98
C ALA A 95 10.09 12.09 -8.29
N ALA A 96 11.18 12.14 -9.07
CA ALA A 96 12.52 12.27 -8.51
C ALA A 96 12.75 13.63 -7.82
N ILE A 97 12.37 14.73 -8.46
CA ILE A 97 12.55 16.10 -7.92
C ILE A 97 11.75 16.28 -6.61
N LEU A 98 10.56 15.70 -6.52
CA LEU A 98 9.74 15.77 -5.31
C LEU A 98 10.25 14.81 -4.23
N ALA A 99 10.69 13.60 -4.57
CA ALA A 99 11.08 12.60 -3.58
C ALA A 99 12.49 12.85 -3.00
N VAL A 100 13.46 13.22 -3.82
CA VAL A 100 14.89 13.31 -3.41
C VAL A 100 15.12 14.27 -2.24
N PRO A 101 14.57 15.49 -2.20
CA PRO A 101 14.78 16.39 -1.05
C PRO A 101 14.23 15.81 0.26
N PHE A 102 13.06 15.15 0.20
CA PHE A 102 12.50 14.48 1.37
C PHE A 102 13.33 13.28 1.82
N VAL A 103 13.83 12.47 0.88
CA VAL A 103 14.71 11.34 1.21
C VAL A 103 15.98 11.84 1.90
N ILE A 104 16.60 12.91 1.41
CA ILE A 104 17.77 13.53 2.04
C ILE A 104 17.41 14.00 3.46
N ALA A 105 16.30 14.71 3.63
CA ALA A 105 15.85 15.17 4.94
C ALA A 105 15.59 14.01 5.90
N LEU A 106 14.93 12.93 5.44
CA LEU A 106 14.64 11.74 6.25
C LEU A 106 15.92 10.98 6.63
N VAL A 107 16.93 10.92 5.75
CA VAL A 107 18.25 10.36 6.06
C VAL A 107 18.95 11.19 7.14
N ILE A 108 18.90 12.52 7.05
CA ILE A 108 19.48 13.41 8.06
C ILE A 108 18.75 13.27 9.40
N LEU A 109 17.41 13.27 9.40
CA LEU A 109 16.59 13.09 10.60
C LEU A 109 16.84 11.73 11.26
N GLY A 110 17.12 10.69 10.46
CA GLY A 110 17.48 9.35 10.89
C GLY A 110 18.95 9.14 11.24
N ALA A 111 19.80 10.18 11.29
CA ALA A 111 21.26 10.03 11.47
C ALA A 111 21.66 9.26 12.72
N GLN A 112 20.90 9.38 13.81
CA GLN A 112 21.11 8.66 15.07
C GLN A 112 20.35 7.32 15.13
N ARG A 113 19.70 6.90 14.04
CA ARG A 113 18.83 5.73 13.94
C ARG A 113 19.12 4.94 12.64
N PRO A 114 20.25 4.23 12.54
CA PRO A 114 20.64 3.57 11.30
C PRO A 114 19.63 2.54 10.77
N ALA A 115 18.82 1.95 11.64
CA ALA A 115 17.73 1.06 11.24
C ALA A 115 16.70 1.79 10.34
N SER A 116 16.49 3.11 10.53
CA SER A 116 15.58 3.90 9.69
C SER A 116 16.08 3.99 8.25
N TRP A 117 17.39 4.07 8.04
CA TRP A 117 17.99 4.08 6.70
C TRP A 117 17.75 2.77 5.96
N LEU A 118 17.89 1.64 6.67
CA LEU A 118 17.60 0.33 6.06
C LEU A 118 16.13 0.22 5.64
N VAL A 119 15.20 0.62 6.52
CA VAL A 119 13.77 0.56 6.20
C VAL A 119 13.42 1.50 5.04
N LEU A 120 13.98 2.72 5.03
CA LEU A 120 13.78 3.67 3.92
C LEU A 120 14.33 3.10 2.61
N ALA A 121 15.52 2.49 2.63
CA ALA A 121 16.11 1.86 1.46
C ALA A 121 15.25 0.70 0.93
N VAL A 122 14.72 -0.16 1.81
CA VAL A 122 13.79 -1.24 1.43
C VAL A 122 12.50 -0.66 0.82
N SER A 123 11.96 0.40 1.41
CA SER A 123 10.75 1.07 0.91
C SER A 123 10.96 1.64 -0.49
N LEU A 124 12.06 2.35 -0.72
CA LEU A 124 12.40 2.92 -2.03
C LEU A 124 12.76 1.84 -3.06
N PHE A 125 13.48 0.80 -2.63
CA PHE A 125 13.76 -0.35 -3.49
C PHE A 125 12.47 -1.03 -3.95
N ALA A 126 11.50 -1.24 -3.06
CA ALA A 126 10.21 -1.83 -3.40
C ALA A 126 9.47 -0.98 -4.47
N VAL A 127 9.50 0.36 -4.36
CA VAL A 127 8.91 1.28 -5.36
C VAL A 127 9.52 1.04 -6.74
N LEU A 128 10.83 0.92 -6.83
CA LEU A 128 11.52 0.69 -8.11
C LEU A 128 11.32 -0.75 -8.60
N ALA A 129 11.50 -1.72 -7.70
CA ALA A 129 11.43 -3.14 -8.04
C ALA A 129 10.05 -3.57 -8.55
N TYR A 130 8.99 -2.92 -8.07
CA TYR A 130 7.62 -3.23 -8.48
C TYR A 130 7.41 -3.05 -9.99
N SER A 131 7.89 -1.96 -10.58
CA SER A 131 7.53 -1.58 -11.95
C SER A 131 8.68 -1.46 -12.94
N VAL A 132 9.93 -1.17 -12.48
CA VAL A 132 11.05 -0.87 -13.38
C VAL A 132 11.45 -2.08 -14.22
N ARG A 133 11.74 -1.86 -15.50
CA ARG A 133 12.21 -2.91 -16.42
C ARG A 133 13.44 -3.64 -15.85
N GLY A 134 13.42 -4.96 -15.95
CA GLY A 134 14.47 -5.85 -15.42
C GLY A 134 14.20 -6.35 -14.00
N LEU A 135 13.32 -5.72 -13.23
CA LEU A 135 12.84 -6.22 -11.93
C LEU A 135 11.38 -6.67 -12.02
N ARG A 136 10.44 -5.77 -12.29
CA ARG A 136 9.01 -6.02 -12.51
C ARG A 136 8.40 -7.04 -11.54
N PHE A 137 8.65 -6.86 -10.23
CA PHE A 137 8.18 -7.80 -9.19
C PHE A 137 6.66 -7.96 -9.17
N LYS A 138 5.93 -6.97 -9.68
CA LYS A 138 4.48 -7.05 -9.85
C LYS A 138 4.02 -8.13 -10.86
N GLU A 139 4.92 -8.62 -11.72
CA GLU A 139 4.65 -9.68 -12.69
C GLU A 139 5.15 -11.06 -12.22
N ILE A 140 5.69 -11.13 -11.02
CA ILE A 140 6.17 -12.37 -10.42
C ILE A 140 5.15 -12.82 -9.37
N PRO A 141 4.47 -13.97 -9.59
CA PRO A 141 3.44 -14.46 -8.67
C PRO A 141 3.93 -14.54 -7.23
N VAL A 142 3.11 -14.16 -6.28
CA VAL A 142 3.39 -14.00 -4.85
C VAL A 142 4.28 -12.80 -4.53
N LEU A 143 5.36 -12.57 -5.29
CA LEU A 143 6.24 -11.41 -5.10
C LEU A 143 5.52 -10.10 -5.42
N ASP A 144 4.54 -10.12 -6.33
CA ASP A 144 3.60 -9.04 -6.60
C ASP A 144 2.87 -8.59 -5.32
N SER A 145 2.30 -9.52 -4.58
CA SER A 145 1.57 -9.26 -3.34
C SER A 145 2.51 -8.87 -2.20
N ILE A 146 3.68 -9.49 -2.10
CA ILE A 146 4.71 -9.15 -1.11
C ILE A 146 5.18 -7.70 -1.32
N THR A 147 5.56 -7.35 -2.54
CA THR A 147 6.08 -6.00 -2.85
C THR A 147 4.99 -4.94 -2.68
N SER A 148 3.76 -5.24 -3.10
CA SER A 148 2.63 -4.35 -2.87
C SER A 148 2.38 -4.11 -1.38
N SER A 149 2.39 -5.17 -0.55
CA SER A 149 2.22 -5.04 0.90
C SER A 149 3.36 -4.24 1.54
N THR A 150 4.59 -4.41 1.04
CA THR A 150 5.77 -3.66 1.51
C THR A 150 5.55 -2.14 1.41
N HIS A 151 4.90 -1.65 0.36
CA HIS A 151 4.61 -0.21 0.20
C HIS A 151 3.74 0.37 1.31
N PHE A 152 2.85 -0.43 1.90
CA PHE A 152 1.93 0.04 2.95
C PHE A 152 2.49 -0.16 4.36
N VAL A 153 3.30 -1.19 4.56
CA VAL A 153 3.84 -1.54 5.88
C VAL A 153 5.14 -0.81 6.18
N THR A 154 6.00 -0.58 5.17
CA THR A 154 7.29 0.11 5.40
C THR A 154 7.15 1.53 5.92
N PRO A 155 6.13 2.36 5.62
CA PRO A 155 5.91 3.63 6.30
C PRO A 155 5.77 3.49 7.82
N ALA A 156 5.02 2.51 8.30
CA ALA A 156 4.88 2.22 9.73
C ALA A 156 6.20 1.71 10.35
N LEU A 157 6.88 0.79 9.66
CA LEU A 157 8.20 0.30 10.10
C LEU A 157 9.24 1.43 10.13
N TYR A 158 9.19 2.35 9.16
CA TYR A 158 10.06 3.52 9.13
C TYR A 158 9.80 4.44 10.33
N ALA A 159 8.53 4.66 10.66
CA ALA A 159 8.15 5.44 11.85
C ALA A 159 8.73 4.83 13.14
N LEU A 160 8.57 3.51 13.34
CA LEU A 160 9.16 2.80 14.49
C LEU A 160 10.68 2.95 14.55
N ALA A 161 11.34 2.76 13.40
CA ALA A 161 12.79 2.86 13.31
C ALA A 161 13.30 4.29 13.57
N LEU A 162 12.62 5.31 13.00
CA LEU A 162 12.96 6.72 13.17
C LEU A 162 12.73 7.19 14.61
N ALA A 163 11.65 6.75 15.26
CA ALA A 163 11.37 6.99 16.68
C ALA A 163 12.36 6.27 17.61
N GLY A 164 13.09 5.27 17.11
CA GLY A 164 13.98 4.43 17.93
C GLY A 164 13.22 3.52 18.87
N THR A 165 12.02 3.11 18.49
CA THR A 165 11.14 2.28 19.29
C THR A 165 11.72 0.88 19.47
N THR A 166 11.71 0.38 20.70
CA THR A 166 12.08 -1.01 21.00
C THR A 166 11.05 -1.95 20.37
N ILE A 167 11.51 -2.86 19.53
CA ILE A 167 10.64 -3.82 18.87
C ILE A 167 10.25 -4.92 19.83
N THR A 168 8.98 -4.94 20.22
CA THR A 168 8.39 -5.93 21.12
C THR A 168 7.59 -6.98 20.34
N PRO A 169 7.31 -8.18 20.92
CA PRO A 169 6.50 -9.19 20.25
C PRO A 169 5.13 -8.68 19.76
N PRO A 170 4.36 -7.87 20.53
CA PRO A 170 3.11 -7.28 20.01
C PRO A 170 3.30 -6.41 18.78
N ILE A 171 4.38 -5.64 18.70
CA ILE A 171 4.68 -4.82 17.50
C ILE A 171 4.95 -5.73 16.30
N VAL A 172 5.77 -6.77 16.47
CA VAL A 172 6.07 -7.75 15.40
C VAL A 172 4.78 -8.38 14.89
N VAL A 173 3.93 -8.85 15.79
CA VAL A 173 2.64 -9.49 15.45
C VAL A 173 1.72 -8.50 14.71
N THR A 174 1.63 -7.26 15.18
CA THR A 174 0.82 -6.22 14.53
C THR A 174 1.32 -5.89 13.12
N MET A 175 2.64 -5.77 12.94
CA MET A 175 3.23 -5.51 11.62
C MET A 175 3.06 -6.71 10.68
N ALA A 176 3.17 -7.94 11.20
CA ALA A 176 2.89 -9.15 10.42
C ALA A 176 1.40 -9.24 10.01
N ALA A 177 0.47 -8.91 10.91
CA ALA A 177 -0.95 -8.85 10.59
C ALA A 177 -1.24 -7.80 9.51
N PHE A 178 -0.63 -6.62 9.61
CA PHE A 178 -0.77 -5.56 8.61
C PHE A 178 -0.17 -6.00 7.26
N PHE A 179 0.95 -6.71 7.27
CA PHE A 179 1.56 -7.28 6.07
C PHE A 179 0.66 -8.32 5.39
N CYS A 180 0.08 -9.25 6.15
CA CYS A 180 -0.91 -10.21 5.65
C CYS A 180 -2.13 -9.51 5.05
N TRP A 181 -2.64 -8.46 5.71
CA TRP A 181 -3.74 -7.65 5.18
C TRP A 181 -3.38 -7.00 3.83
N GLY A 182 -2.18 -6.44 3.70
CA GLY A 182 -1.71 -5.82 2.46
C GLY A 182 -1.58 -6.83 1.32
N MET A 183 -0.99 -8.01 1.59
CA MET A 183 -0.90 -9.09 0.61
C MET A 183 -2.28 -9.58 0.15
N ALA A 184 -3.21 -9.78 1.10
CA ALA A 184 -4.58 -10.20 0.80
C ALA A 184 -5.29 -9.19 -0.11
N SER A 185 -5.13 -7.91 0.21
CA SER A 185 -5.71 -6.79 -0.53
C SER A 185 -5.21 -6.75 -1.96
N HIS A 186 -3.90 -6.89 -2.18
CA HIS A 186 -3.31 -6.95 -3.51
C HIS A 186 -3.81 -8.18 -4.28
N ALA A 187 -3.71 -9.37 -3.69
CA ALA A 187 -4.12 -10.62 -4.32
C ALA A 187 -5.59 -10.56 -4.77
N PHE A 188 -6.49 -10.08 -3.90
CA PHE A 188 -7.89 -9.92 -4.27
C PHE A 188 -8.09 -8.86 -5.37
N GLY A 189 -7.37 -7.74 -5.30
CA GLY A 189 -7.39 -6.71 -6.33
C GLY A 189 -6.99 -7.22 -7.71
N ALA A 190 -6.02 -8.14 -7.78
CA ALA A 190 -5.56 -8.73 -9.03
C ALA A 190 -6.59 -9.70 -9.68
N VAL A 191 -7.57 -10.22 -8.92
CA VAL A 191 -8.56 -11.17 -9.46
C VAL A 191 -9.34 -10.58 -10.63
N GLN A 192 -9.72 -9.32 -10.55
CA GLN A 192 -10.52 -8.66 -11.60
C GLN A 192 -9.77 -8.46 -12.92
N ASP A 193 -8.43 -8.59 -12.89
CA ASP A 193 -7.54 -8.35 -14.03
C ASP A 193 -7.10 -9.64 -14.74
N ILE A 194 -7.52 -10.83 -14.28
CA ILE A 194 -7.03 -12.12 -14.81
C ILE A 194 -7.16 -12.21 -16.34
N VAL A 195 -8.28 -11.83 -16.90
CA VAL A 195 -8.50 -11.94 -18.36
C VAL A 195 -7.61 -10.96 -19.12
N PRO A 196 -7.66 -9.64 -18.88
CA PRO A 196 -6.83 -8.69 -19.61
C PRO A 196 -5.32 -8.90 -19.39
N ASP A 197 -4.90 -9.33 -18.17
CA ASP A 197 -3.50 -9.57 -17.89
C ASP A 197 -2.98 -10.81 -18.66
N ARG A 198 -3.76 -11.89 -18.74
CA ARG A 198 -3.38 -13.07 -19.54
C ARG A 198 -3.31 -12.75 -21.02
N GLU A 199 -4.24 -11.95 -21.54
CA GLU A 199 -4.23 -11.50 -22.93
C GLU A 199 -3.00 -10.63 -23.24
N ALA A 200 -2.54 -9.85 -22.26
CA ALA A 200 -1.33 -9.02 -22.36
C ALA A 200 -0.03 -9.79 -22.04
N GLY A 201 -0.11 -11.08 -21.63
CA GLY A 201 1.06 -11.87 -21.24
C GLY A 201 1.67 -11.45 -19.90
N ILE A 202 0.89 -10.77 -19.02
CA ILE A 202 1.32 -10.27 -17.72
C ILE A 202 1.12 -11.37 -16.66
N GLY A 203 2.20 -11.69 -15.92
CA GLY A 203 2.15 -12.60 -14.78
C GLY A 203 1.63 -11.89 -13.53
N SER A 204 0.89 -12.61 -12.69
CA SER A 204 0.51 -12.20 -11.34
C SER A 204 0.09 -13.43 -10.52
N ILE A 205 -0.06 -13.28 -9.20
CA ILE A 205 -0.62 -14.35 -8.38
C ILE A 205 -1.98 -14.81 -8.92
N ALA A 206 -2.81 -13.87 -9.38
CA ALA A 206 -4.15 -14.17 -9.87
C ALA A 206 -4.16 -14.87 -11.23
N THR A 207 -3.28 -14.48 -12.15
CA THR A 207 -3.18 -15.13 -13.47
C THR A 207 -2.70 -16.58 -13.39
N VAL A 208 -1.86 -16.91 -12.38
CA VAL A 208 -1.29 -18.26 -12.18
C VAL A 208 -2.23 -19.14 -11.35
N LEU A 209 -2.77 -18.64 -10.23
CA LEU A 209 -3.65 -19.47 -9.38
C LEU A 209 -5.09 -19.57 -9.93
N GLY A 210 -5.52 -18.60 -10.74
CA GLY A 210 -6.90 -18.41 -11.16
C GLY A 210 -7.77 -17.77 -10.07
N ALA A 211 -8.95 -17.29 -10.47
CA ALA A 211 -9.81 -16.45 -9.65
C ALA A 211 -10.17 -17.10 -8.30
N ARG A 212 -10.70 -18.34 -8.35
CA ARG A 212 -11.16 -19.05 -7.16
C ARG A 212 -10.08 -19.24 -6.10
N ARG A 213 -8.87 -19.69 -6.52
CA ARG A 213 -7.76 -19.95 -5.58
C ARG A 213 -7.20 -18.65 -5.02
N THR A 214 -7.16 -17.60 -5.84
CA THR A 214 -6.68 -16.29 -5.41
C THR A 214 -7.62 -15.64 -4.40
N VAL A 215 -8.95 -15.73 -4.61
CA VAL A 215 -9.92 -15.26 -3.61
C VAL A 215 -9.77 -16.04 -2.30
N PHE A 216 -9.62 -17.38 -2.38
CA PHE A 216 -9.38 -18.21 -1.19
C PHE A 216 -8.10 -17.81 -0.47
N PHE A 217 -7.00 -17.59 -1.20
CA PHE A 217 -5.73 -17.14 -0.65
C PHE A 217 -5.87 -15.78 0.07
N ALA A 218 -6.59 -14.82 -0.53
CA ALA A 218 -6.84 -13.53 0.11
C ALA A 218 -7.65 -13.67 1.41
N VAL A 219 -8.70 -14.51 1.41
CA VAL A 219 -9.49 -14.80 2.62
C VAL A 219 -8.62 -15.41 3.71
N MET A 220 -7.75 -16.36 3.37
CA MET A 220 -6.85 -16.98 4.33
C MET A 220 -5.86 -15.97 4.93
N LEU A 221 -5.34 -15.05 4.14
CA LEU A 221 -4.44 -14.00 4.62
C LEU A 221 -5.16 -12.99 5.52
N TRP A 222 -6.40 -12.57 5.21
CA TRP A 222 -7.18 -11.73 6.12
C TRP A 222 -7.53 -12.47 7.41
N ALA A 223 -7.88 -13.75 7.32
CA ALA A 223 -8.11 -14.57 8.52
C ALA A 223 -6.82 -14.70 9.37
N ALA A 224 -5.67 -14.92 8.72
CA ALA A 224 -4.37 -14.96 9.40
C ALA A 224 -4.05 -13.61 10.07
N ALA A 225 -4.33 -12.48 9.40
CA ALA A 225 -4.16 -11.16 10.00
C ALA A 225 -5.03 -11.00 11.26
N GLY A 226 -6.30 -11.38 11.20
CA GLY A 226 -7.18 -11.37 12.38
C GLY A 226 -6.70 -12.29 13.49
N LEU A 227 -6.29 -13.52 13.17
CA LEU A 227 -5.77 -14.48 14.15
C LEU A 227 -4.48 -13.98 14.81
N LEU A 228 -3.56 -13.38 14.07
CA LEU A 228 -2.37 -12.77 14.61
C LEU A 228 -2.70 -11.73 15.67
N MET A 229 -3.70 -10.86 15.42
CA MET A 229 -4.08 -9.83 16.39
C MET A 229 -4.59 -10.38 17.71
N LEU A 230 -5.07 -11.63 17.78
CA LEU A 230 -5.47 -12.26 19.03
C LEU A 230 -4.29 -12.54 19.98
N PHE A 231 -3.05 -12.51 19.47
CA PHE A 231 -1.82 -12.64 20.28
C PHE A 231 -1.30 -11.30 20.82
N THR A 232 -2.03 -10.20 20.58
CA THR A 232 -1.70 -8.90 21.17
C THR A 232 -2.44 -8.69 22.49
N PRO A 233 -1.92 -7.84 23.42
CA PRO A 233 -2.59 -7.58 24.69
C PRO A 233 -3.91 -6.82 24.49
N TRP A 234 -4.78 -6.87 25.50
CA TRP A 234 -5.96 -6.00 25.58
C TRP A 234 -5.54 -4.53 25.64
N PRO A 235 -6.21 -3.61 24.90
CA PRO A 235 -7.37 -3.82 24.01
C PRO A 235 -6.97 -4.10 22.55
N ALA A 236 -5.69 -4.16 22.18
CA ALA A 236 -5.19 -4.30 20.81
C ALA A 236 -5.74 -5.56 20.10
N LEU A 237 -5.98 -6.65 20.84
CA LEU A 237 -6.58 -7.88 20.29
C LEU A 237 -7.95 -7.66 19.60
N LEU A 238 -8.67 -6.59 19.95
CA LEU A 238 -9.94 -6.25 19.29
C LEU A 238 -9.78 -5.93 17.79
N ALA A 239 -8.56 -5.58 17.35
CA ALA A 239 -8.25 -5.40 15.94
C ALA A 239 -8.43 -6.68 15.11
N ALA A 240 -8.51 -7.87 15.76
CA ALA A 240 -8.85 -9.12 15.07
C ALA A 240 -10.19 -9.02 14.31
N ALA A 241 -11.17 -8.29 14.86
CA ALA A 241 -12.46 -8.09 14.23
C ALA A 241 -12.40 -7.30 12.92
N ALA A 242 -11.33 -6.52 12.71
CA ALA A 242 -11.13 -5.73 11.50
C ALA A 242 -10.98 -6.58 10.22
N ALA A 243 -10.64 -7.87 10.35
CA ALA A 243 -10.58 -8.79 9.22
C ALA A 243 -11.98 -9.17 8.68
N LEU A 244 -12.99 -9.18 9.52
CA LEU A 244 -14.33 -9.69 9.19
C LEU A 244 -15.01 -8.93 8.02
N PRO A 245 -15.01 -7.59 7.96
CA PRO A 245 -15.65 -6.86 6.86
C PRO A 245 -15.07 -7.23 5.50
N TYR A 246 -13.75 -7.45 5.42
CA TYR A 246 -13.06 -7.86 4.19
C TYR A 246 -13.48 -9.27 3.79
N ILE A 247 -13.41 -10.23 4.70
CA ILE A 247 -13.78 -11.63 4.46
C ILE A 247 -15.23 -11.72 4.01
N VAL A 248 -16.17 -11.06 4.71
CA VAL A 248 -17.59 -11.05 4.36
C VAL A 248 -17.82 -10.43 2.99
N SER A 249 -17.13 -9.34 2.66
CA SER A 249 -17.28 -8.67 1.35
C SER A 249 -16.86 -9.54 0.18
N VAL A 250 -15.84 -10.40 0.36
CA VAL A 250 -15.28 -11.22 -0.73
C VAL A 250 -15.77 -12.66 -0.73
N ALA A 251 -16.38 -13.13 0.35
CA ALA A 251 -16.93 -14.49 0.46
C ALA A 251 -17.83 -14.93 -0.73
N PRO A 252 -18.70 -14.08 -1.30
CA PRO A 252 -19.50 -14.42 -2.48
C PRO A 252 -18.66 -14.81 -3.72
N TYR A 253 -17.40 -14.39 -3.78
CA TYR A 253 -16.50 -14.64 -4.91
C TYR A 253 -15.63 -15.89 -4.76
N LEU A 254 -15.75 -16.64 -3.66
CA LEU A 254 -15.00 -17.89 -3.43
C LEU A 254 -15.25 -18.97 -4.50
N ARG A 255 -16.31 -18.83 -5.30
CA ARG A 255 -16.65 -19.76 -6.38
C ARG A 255 -16.56 -19.12 -7.76
N VAL A 256 -16.08 -17.88 -7.87
CA VAL A 256 -15.93 -17.19 -9.15
C VAL A 256 -14.88 -17.91 -10.01
N ASP A 257 -15.16 -18.10 -11.28
CA ASP A 257 -14.23 -18.62 -12.27
C ASP A 257 -13.47 -17.47 -12.97
N ASP A 258 -12.47 -17.85 -13.76
CA ASP A 258 -11.61 -16.88 -14.43
C ASP A 258 -12.38 -16.06 -15.48
N ALA A 259 -13.34 -16.65 -16.19
CA ALA A 259 -14.14 -15.94 -17.19
C ALA A 259 -15.03 -14.85 -16.59
N HIS A 260 -15.44 -15.02 -15.32
CA HIS A 260 -16.27 -14.07 -14.60
C HIS A 260 -15.50 -13.24 -13.57
N SER A 261 -14.18 -13.31 -13.58
CA SER A 261 -13.30 -12.66 -12.61
C SER A 261 -13.50 -11.14 -12.50
N ALA A 262 -13.87 -10.47 -13.58
CA ALA A 262 -14.20 -9.04 -13.60
C ALA A 262 -15.34 -8.66 -12.61
N GLN A 263 -16.21 -9.60 -12.22
CA GLN A 263 -17.25 -9.36 -11.22
C GLN A 263 -16.69 -9.01 -9.84
N ALA A 264 -15.45 -9.42 -9.52
CA ALA A 264 -14.78 -9.09 -8.27
C ALA A 264 -14.59 -7.57 -8.09
N ASN A 265 -14.64 -6.78 -9.16
CA ASN A 265 -14.59 -5.31 -9.10
C ASN A 265 -15.66 -4.70 -8.18
N ARG A 266 -16.85 -5.31 -8.07
CA ARG A 266 -17.87 -4.82 -7.13
C ARG A 266 -17.42 -4.91 -5.68
N ALA A 267 -16.78 -6.01 -5.29
CA ALA A 267 -16.24 -6.15 -3.94
C ALA A 267 -14.99 -5.28 -3.75
N TRP A 268 -14.16 -5.10 -4.78
CA TRP A 268 -13.03 -4.18 -4.76
C TRP A 268 -13.46 -2.72 -4.47
N ARG A 269 -14.53 -2.25 -5.08
CA ARG A 269 -15.10 -0.93 -4.77
C ARG A 269 -15.60 -0.82 -3.33
N ARG A 270 -16.23 -1.88 -2.79
CA ARG A 270 -16.63 -1.94 -1.37
C ARG A 270 -15.42 -1.96 -0.44
N PHE A 271 -14.37 -2.69 -0.82
CA PHE A 271 -13.10 -2.73 -0.10
C PHE A 271 -12.53 -1.33 0.12
N LEU A 272 -12.56 -0.46 -0.91
CA LEU A 272 -12.10 0.93 -0.75
C LEU A 272 -12.91 1.69 0.32
N ALA A 273 -14.22 1.50 0.37
CA ALA A 273 -15.07 2.10 1.40
C ALA A 273 -14.85 1.48 2.79
N ILE A 274 -14.69 0.15 2.85
CA ILE A 274 -14.40 -0.58 4.09
C ILE A 274 -13.09 -0.08 4.71
N ASN A 275 -12.06 0.24 3.91
CA ASN A 275 -10.79 0.76 4.41
C ASN A 275 -10.95 2.02 5.25
N TYR A 276 -11.85 2.94 4.88
CA TYR A 276 -12.10 4.14 5.67
C TYR A 276 -12.78 3.81 7.01
N ALA A 277 -13.79 2.93 6.99
CA ALA A 277 -14.50 2.54 8.21
C ALA A 277 -13.59 1.75 9.16
N VAL A 278 -12.85 0.78 8.63
CA VAL A 278 -11.89 -0.02 9.40
C VAL A 278 -10.72 0.84 9.87
N GLY A 279 -10.19 1.73 9.02
CA GLY A 279 -9.15 2.68 9.38
C GLY A 279 -9.57 3.58 10.54
N PHE A 280 -10.81 4.07 10.54
CA PHE A 280 -11.37 4.82 11.65
C PHE A 280 -11.44 3.97 12.93
N ALA A 281 -11.98 2.74 12.85
CA ALA A 281 -12.07 1.84 14.00
C ALA A 281 -10.70 1.50 14.58
N ILE A 282 -9.71 1.23 13.73
CA ILE A 282 -8.31 1.00 14.14
C ILE A 282 -7.73 2.26 14.80
N THR A 283 -8.02 3.46 14.27
CA THR A 283 -7.57 4.72 14.89
C THR A 283 -8.12 4.86 16.31
N MET A 284 -9.41 4.62 16.50
CA MET A 284 -10.02 4.68 17.83
C MET A 284 -9.42 3.64 18.78
N LEU A 285 -9.15 2.44 18.26
CA LEU A 285 -8.51 1.38 19.05
C LEU A 285 -7.07 1.74 19.43
N LEU A 286 -6.29 2.33 18.51
CA LEU A 286 -4.94 2.80 18.78
C LEU A 286 -4.93 3.88 19.87
N ILE A 287 -5.87 4.84 19.83
CA ILE A 287 -6.04 5.85 20.88
C ILE A 287 -6.35 5.18 22.22
N LEU A 288 -7.23 4.17 22.24
CA LEU A 288 -7.52 3.40 23.45
C LEU A 288 -6.27 2.69 23.96
N CYS A 289 -5.48 2.06 23.10
CA CYS A 289 -4.23 1.39 23.47
C CYS A 289 -3.21 2.37 24.10
N VAL A 290 -3.13 3.61 23.57
CA VAL A 290 -2.27 4.64 24.18
C VAL A 290 -2.76 5.01 25.59
N ASN A 291 -4.07 5.22 25.75
CA ASN A 291 -4.66 5.57 27.04
C ASN A 291 -4.47 4.46 28.09
N GLU A 292 -4.40 3.20 27.67
CA GLU A 292 -4.10 2.05 28.53
C GLU A 292 -2.57 1.83 28.74
N GLY A 293 -1.72 2.70 28.22
CA GLY A 293 -0.27 2.65 28.41
C GLY A 293 0.46 1.56 27.62
N LEU A 294 -0.15 1.02 26.55
CA LEU A 294 0.46 -0.08 25.78
C LEU A 294 1.67 0.35 24.93
N PHE A 295 1.92 1.64 24.80
CA PHE A 295 3.05 2.20 24.05
C PHE A 295 3.99 3.03 24.95
N SER A 296 3.77 3.04 26.25
CA SER A 296 4.62 3.71 27.25
C SER A 296 5.78 2.84 27.71
#